data_9021b54da05b06b1c0fcab8d5d27ff63
#
_entry.id   9021b54da05b06b1c0fcab8d5d27ff63
#
_cell.length_a   1.000
_cell.length_b   1.000
_cell.length_c   1.000
_cell.angle_alpha   90.00
_cell.angle_beta   90.00
_cell.angle_gamma   90.00
#
_symmetry.space_group_name_H-M   'P 1'
#
loop_
_entity.id
_entity.type
_entity.pdbx_description
1 polymer ?
#
loop_
_entity_poly.entity_id
_entity_poly.type
_entity_poly.pdbx_seq_one_letter_code
_entity_poly.pdbx_strand_id
1 'polypeptide(L)'
;MNIRKPTDYATMFTILDTLMAAQLPQMEMYCEIGRLVSGRVEKGAAVAASEYLQAAYPAAEGFSPRNLRRMRAFYAAYEASPEIMRLAMNLGWTQNVAILERCGSSEERAWYI
;
A
#
# COMPACT_ATOMS: atom_id res chain seq x y z
N MET A 1 -1.86 33.02 14.90
CA MET A 1 -1.35 32.56 13.62
C MET A 1 -1.07 31.07 13.71
N ASN A 2 -1.72 30.28 12.86
CA ASN A 2 -1.56 28.84 12.88
C ASN A 2 -0.38 28.44 12.01
N ILE A 3 0.72 28.09 12.64
CA ILE A 3 1.88 27.55 11.93
C ILE A 3 1.67 26.04 11.86
N ARG A 4 1.46 25.52 10.67
CA ARG A 4 1.43 24.06 10.48
C ARG A 4 2.82 23.50 10.69
N LYS A 5 2.93 22.53 11.59
CA LYS A 5 4.16 21.77 11.70
C LYS A 5 4.33 20.92 10.43
N PRO A 6 5.56 20.78 9.90
CA PRO A 6 5.80 19.82 8.82
C PRO A 6 5.36 18.42 9.25
N THR A 7 4.78 17.67 8.32
CA THR A 7 4.40 16.31 8.61
C THR A 7 5.64 15.45 8.84
N ASP A 8 5.68 14.76 9.97
CA ASP A 8 6.80 13.91 10.32
C ASP A 8 6.50 12.47 9.89
N TYR A 9 7.29 11.96 8.95
CA TYR A 9 7.19 10.59 8.45
C TYR A 9 8.28 9.67 9.00
N ALA A 10 9.06 10.09 9.98
CA ALA A 10 10.20 9.32 10.48
C ALA A 10 9.80 7.92 10.96
N THR A 11 8.70 7.80 11.71
CA THR A 11 8.20 6.50 12.17
C THR A 11 7.78 5.63 11.00
N MET A 12 7.10 6.20 10.01
CA MET A 12 6.71 5.46 8.80
C MET A 12 7.93 4.93 8.06
N PHE A 13 8.97 5.75 7.92
CA PHE A 13 10.21 5.35 7.23
C PHE A 13 10.92 4.22 7.99
N THR A 14 10.94 4.26 9.32
CA THR A 14 11.50 3.20 10.14
C THR A 14 10.77 1.87 9.93
N ILE A 15 9.44 1.91 9.85
CA ILE A 15 8.64 0.72 9.59
C ILE A 15 8.90 0.20 8.18
N LEU A 16 9.01 1.09 7.18
CA LEU A 16 9.35 0.69 5.81
C LEU A 16 10.70 -0.03 5.76
N ASP A 17 11.72 0.46 6.47
CA ASP A 17 13.01 -0.21 6.56
C ASP A 17 12.89 -1.60 7.16
N THR A 18 12.07 -1.75 8.20
CA THR A 18 11.82 -3.05 8.82
C THR A 18 11.15 -4.02 7.83
N LEU A 19 10.16 -3.55 7.08
CA LEU A 19 9.49 -4.36 6.08
C LEU A 19 10.45 -4.77 4.97
N MET A 20 11.30 -3.87 4.49
CA MET A 20 12.27 -4.20 3.45
C MET A 20 13.30 -5.22 3.95
N ALA A 21 13.73 -5.11 5.19
CA ALA A 21 14.66 -6.08 5.79
C ALA A 21 14.04 -7.46 5.97
N ALA A 22 12.74 -7.56 6.13
CA ALA A 22 12.04 -8.82 6.34
C ALA A 22 11.96 -9.69 5.08
N GLN A 23 12.19 -9.13 3.89
CA GLN A 23 12.17 -9.85 2.62
C GLN A 23 10.87 -10.64 2.40
N LEU A 24 9.73 -10.00 2.68
CA LEU A 24 8.43 -10.61 2.53
C LEU A 24 8.10 -10.92 1.07
N PRO A 25 7.29 -11.94 0.78
CA PRO A 25 6.72 -12.10 -0.55
C PRO A 25 6.00 -10.84 -1.02
N GLN A 26 5.97 -10.61 -2.33
CA GLN A 26 5.47 -9.34 -2.90
C GLN A 26 4.08 -8.95 -2.37
N MET A 27 3.11 -9.86 -2.38
CA MET A 27 1.75 -9.53 -1.94
C MET A 27 1.70 -9.16 -0.46
N GLU A 28 2.44 -9.88 0.37
CA GLU A 28 2.53 -9.55 1.80
C GLU A 28 3.18 -8.19 2.01
N MET A 29 4.26 -7.91 1.29
CA MET A 29 4.96 -6.63 1.34
C MET A 29 4.02 -5.49 0.96
N TYR A 30 3.32 -5.62 -0.16
CA TYR A 30 2.42 -4.58 -0.66
C TYR A 30 1.22 -4.38 0.26
N CYS A 31 0.69 -5.45 0.83
CA CYS A 31 -0.38 -5.36 1.81
C CYS A 31 0.06 -4.60 3.07
N GLU A 32 1.24 -4.91 3.59
CA GLU A 32 1.78 -4.23 4.77
C GLU A 32 2.10 -2.77 4.51
N ILE A 33 2.65 -2.45 3.34
CA ILE A 33 2.90 -1.05 2.97
C ILE A 33 1.56 -0.31 2.82
N GLY A 34 0.57 -0.93 2.19
CA GLY A 34 -0.77 -0.36 2.07
C GLY A 34 -1.41 -0.08 3.43
N ARG A 35 -1.27 -1.02 4.36
CA ARG A 35 -1.75 -0.85 5.73
C ARG A 35 -1.08 0.34 6.42
N LEU A 36 0.23 0.45 6.29
CA LEU A 36 1.01 1.53 6.89
C LEU A 36 0.58 2.89 6.36
N VAL A 37 0.46 3.00 5.04
CA VAL A 37 0.06 4.26 4.39
C VAL A 37 -1.40 4.60 4.69
N SER A 38 -2.30 3.59 4.74
CA SER A 38 -3.71 3.78 5.08
C SER A 38 -3.90 4.31 6.49
N GLY A 39 -3.01 3.96 7.41
CA GLY A 39 -3.05 4.45 8.79
C GLY A 39 -2.71 5.93 8.94
N ARG A 40 -2.23 6.58 7.88
CA ARG A 40 -1.88 8.00 7.89
C ARG A 40 -3.02 8.82 7.30
N VAL A 41 -3.38 9.90 7.98
CA VAL A 41 -4.46 10.78 7.51
C VAL A 41 -3.99 11.79 6.47
N GLU A 42 -2.69 12.00 6.35
CA GLU A 42 -2.10 12.98 5.44
C GLU A 42 -2.17 12.47 3.99
N LYS A 43 -2.61 13.34 3.08
CA LYS A 43 -2.72 13.00 1.66
C LYS A 43 -1.38 12.66 1.01
N GLY A 44 -0.29 13.22 1.54
CA GLY A 44 1.05 13.03 1.00
C GLY A 44 1.75 11.75 1.43
N ALA A 45 1.14 10.91 2.28
CA ALA A 45 1.83 9.75 2.86
C ALA A 45 2.31 8.75 1.79
N ALA A 46 1.49 8.46 0.77
CA ALA A 46 1.89 7.54 -0.30
C ALA A 46 3.07 8.10 -1.11
N VAL A 47 3.06 9.39 -1.40
CA VAL A 47 4.16 10.04 -2.12
C VAL A 47 5.44 10.05 -1.28
N ALA A 48 5.32 10.37 0.01
CA ALA A 48 6.47 10.36 0.92
C ALA A 48 7.08 8.96 1.03
N ALA A 49 6.26 7.93 1.17
CA ALA A 49 6.72 6.55 1.21
C ALA A 49 7.42 6.15 -0.09
N SER A 50 6.85 6.53 -1.23
CA SER A 50 7.44 6.26 -2.55
C SER A 50 8.82 6.91 -2.69
N GLU A 51 8.92 8.19 -2.37
CA GLU A 51 10.19 8.93 -2.46
C GLU A 51 11.25 8.32 -1.54
N TYR A 52 10.87 7.96 -0.32
CA TYR A 52 11.78 7.34 0.61
C TYR A 52 12.30 6.00 0.09
N LEU A 53 11.39 5.13 -0.36
CA LEU A 53 11.76 3.79 -0.84
C LEU A 53 12.64 3.87 -2.09
N GLN A 54 12.33 4.76 -3.01
CA GLN A 54 13.12 4.92 -4.24
C GLN A 54 14.52 5.46 -3.93
N ALA A 55 14.65 6.35 -2.96
CA ALA A 55 15.95 6.91 -2.58
C ALA A 55 16.79 5.91 -1.76
N ALA A 56 16.16 5.21 -0.82
CA ALA A 56 16.87 4.28 0.08
C ALA A 56 17.17 2.92 -0.59
N TYR A 57 16.31 2.51 -1.54
CA TYR A 57 16.40 1.20 -2.19
C TYR A 57 16.30 1.36 -3.71
N PRO A 58 17.30 2.00 -4.35
CA PRO A 58 17.20 2.37 -5.77
C PRO A 58 17.13 1.19 -6.73
N ALA A 59 17.57 0.01 -6.30
CA ALA A 59 17.48 -1.21 -7.11
C ALA A 59 16.10 -1.89 -7.02
N ALA A 60 15.27 -1.51 -6.06
CA ALA A 60 13.94 -2.11 -5.90
C ALA A 60 12.95 -1.50 -6.88
N GLU A 61 12.05 -2.32 -7.40
CA GLU A 61 11.01 -1.91 -8.34
C GLU A 61 9.63 -1.92 -7.66
N GLY A 62 8.66 -1.22 -8.25
CA GLY A 62 7.28 -1.27 -7.80
C GLY A 62 6.92 -0.21 -6.77
N PHE A 63 7.79 0.77 -6.52
CA PHE A 63 7.56 1.79 -5.50
C PHE A 63 7.30 3.19 -6.06
N SER A 64 6.69 3.26 -7.25
CA SER A 64 6.24 4.55 -7.79
C SER A 64 5.10 5.13 -6.93
N PRO A 65 4.88 6.46 -6.96
CA PRO A 65 3.74 7.05 -6.22
C PRO A 65 2.41 6.41 -6.59
N ARG A 66 2.20 6.13 -7.87
CA ARG A 66 0.97 5.48 -8.35
C ARG A 66 0.81 4.09 -7.72
N ASN A 67 1.88 3.32 -7.68
CA ASN A 67 1.80 1.96 -7.12
C ASN A 67 1.61 1.99 -5.60
N LEU A 68 2.21 2.94 -4.90
CA LEU A 68 1.94 3.14 -3.47
C LEU A 68 0.48 3.46 -3.20
N ARG A 69 -0.16 4.29 -4.04
CA ARG A 69 -1.58 4.57 -3.93
C ARG A 69 -2.42 3.32 -4.20
N ARG A 70 -1.99 2.47 -5.12
CA ARG A 70 -2.64 1.18 -5.40
C ARG A 70 -2.54 0.23 -4.22
N MET A 71 -1.40 0.19 -3.53
CA MET A 71 -1.23 -0.59 -2.31
C MET A 71 -2.18 -0.12 -1.21
N ARG A 72 -2.31 1.19 -1.03
CA ARG A 72 -3.26 1.78 -0.09
C ARG A 72 -4.69 1.40 -0.44
N ALA A 73 -5.05 1.53 -1.72
CA ALA A 73 -6.39 1.19 -2.19
C ALA A 73 -6.70 -0.30 -2.01
N PHE A 74 -5.73 -1.17 -2.25
CA PHE A 74 -5.85 -2.61 -2.04
C PHE A 74 -6.18 -2.91 -0.57
N TYR A 75 -5.40 -2.37 0.34
CA TYR A 75 -5.64 -2.59 1.76
C TYR A 75 -6.99 -2.06 2.19
N ALA A 76 -7.32 -0.84 1.80
CA ALA A 76 -8.60 -0.20 2.15
C ALA A 76 -9.80 -0.98 1.61
N ALA A 77 -9.66 -1.59 0.42
CA ALA A 77 -10.75 -2.34 -0.20
C ALA A 77 -11.10 -3.61 0.57
N TYR A 78 -10.13 -4.25 1.19
CA TYR A 78 -10.32 -5.60 1.76
C TYR A 78 -10.12 -5.68 3.27
N GLU A 79 -9.71 -4.61 3.95
CA GLU A 79 -9.39 -4.66 5.39
C GLU A 79 -10.56 -5.12 6.26
N ALA A 80 -11.79 -4.79 5.86
CA ALA A 80 -12.99 -5.14 6.61
C ALA A 80 -13.46 -6.58 6.37
N SER A 81 -12.86 -7.29 5.41
CA SER A 81 -13.27 -8.64 5.00
C SER A 81 -12.07 -9.58 4.96
N PRO A 82 -11.65 -10.13 6.11
CA PRO A 82 -10.45 -10.97 6.18
C PRO A 82 -10.46 -12.16 5.22
N GLU A 83 -11.62 -12.77 4.97
CA GLU A 83 -11.73 -13.88 4.03
C GLU A 83 -11.45 -13.45 2.59
N ILE A 84 -12.03 -12.33 2.18
CA ILE A 84 -11.80 -11.79 0.83
C ILE A 84 -10.35 -11.34 0.68
N MET A 85 -9.80 -10.71 1.72
CA MET A 85 -8.38 -10.33 1.73
C MET A 85 -7.50 -11.55 1.51
N ARG A 86 -7.77 -12.66 2.19
CA ARG A 86 -7.00 -13.89 2.04
C ARG A 86 -7.06 -14.41 0.60
N LEU A 87 -8.24 -14.40 -0.01
CA LEU A 87 -8.40 -14.82 -1.40
C LEU A 87 -7.67 -13.88 -2.35
N ALA A 88 -7.78 -12.57 -2.14
CA ALA A 88 -7.07 -11.58 -2.95
C ALA A 88 -5.55 -11.73 -2.85
N MET A 89 -5.04 -12.09 -1.68
CA MET A 89 -3.60 -12.32 -1.48
C MET A 89 -3.07 -13.50 -2.29
N ASN A 90 -3.93 -14.42 -2.70
CA ASN A 90 -3.53 -15.55 -3.55
C ASN A 90 -3.48 -15.20 -5.03
N LEU A 91 -3.97 -14.03 -5.41
CA LEU A 91 -3.84 -13.51 -6.78
C LEU A 91 -2.55 -12.69 -6.90
N GLY A 92 -2.02 -12.59 -8.12
CA GLY A 92 -0.87 -11.73 -8.37
C GLY A 92 -1.25 -10.24 -8.28
N TRP A 93 -0.23 -9.39 -8.15
CA TRP A 93 -0.45 -7.94 -8.02
C TRP A 93 -1.16 -7.36 -9.24
N THR A 94 -0.74 -7.74 -10.45
CA THR A 94 -1.36 -7.25 -11.69
C THR A 94 -2.85 -7.56 -11.74
N GLN A 95 -3.24 -8.76 -11.32
CA GLN A 95 -4.65 -9.16 -11.28
C GLN A 95 -5.43 -8.33 -10.26
N ASN A 96 -4.86 -8.11 -9.08
CA ASN A 96 -5.49 -7.29 -8.05
C ASN A 96 -5.68 -5.85 -8.51
N VAL A 97 -4.69 -5.27 -9.17
CA VAL A 97 -4.78 -3.91 -9.71
C VAL A 97 -5.91 -3.83 -10.73
N ALA A 98 -6.00 -4.82 -11.64
CA ALA A 98 -7.05 -4.85 -12.65
C ALA A 98 -8.44 -4.92 -12.02
N ILE A 99 -8.61 -5.74 -10.99
CA ILE A 99 -9.88 -5.87 -10.27
C ILE A 99 -10.27 -4.55 -9.59
N LEU A 100 -9.32 -3.91 -8.91
CA LEU A 100 -9.57 -2.64 -8.22
C LEU A 100 -9.94 -1.52 -9.18
N GLU A 101 -9.31 -1.49 -10.36
CA GLU A 101 -9.57 -0.44 -11.35
C GLU A 101 -10.87 -0.64 -12.11
N ARG A 102 -11.34 -1.89 -12.26
CA ARG A 102 -12.54 -2.20 -13.04
C ARG A 102 -13.80 -2.34 -12.19
N CYS A 103 -13.66 -2.72 -10.93
CA CYS A 103 -14.80 -3.04 -10.09
C CYS A 103 -15.06 -1.93 -9.09
N GLY A 104 -16.24 -1.33 -9.16
CA GLY A 104 -16.61 -0.18 -8.33
C GLY A 104 -17.15 -0.54 -6.95
N SER A 105 -17.44 -1.82 -6.67
CA SER A 105 -18.03 -2.23 -5.40
C SER A 105 -17.36 -3.48 -4.84
N SER A 106 -17.54 -3.68 -3.51
CA SER A 106 -17.06 -4.88 -2.83
C SER A 106 -17.67 -6.16 -3.42
N GLU A 107 -18.92 -6.10 -3.82
CA GLU A 107 -19.63 -7.24 -4.40
C GLU A 107 -19.03 -7.65 -5.74
N GLU A 108 -18.75 -6.68 -6.60
CA GLU A 108 -18.12 -6.95 -7.88
C GLU A 108 -16.72 -7.52 -7.70
N ARG A 109 -15.93 -6.97 -6.77
CA ARG A 109 -14.58 -7.47 -6.49
C ARG A 109 -14.62 -8.92 -6.01
N ALA A 110 -15.55 -9.24 -5.09
CA ALA A 110 -15.69 -10.59 -4.56
C ALA A 110 -16.02 -11.61 -5.65
N TRP A 111 -16.77 -11.19 -6.67
CA TRP A 111 -17.13 -12.04 -7.81
C TRP A 111 -15.90 -12.48 -8.60
N TYR A 112 -14.88 -11.61 -8.71
CA TYR A 112 -13.68 -11.89 -9.50
C TYR A 112 -12.54 -12.55 -8.70
N ILE A 113 -12.70 -12.65 -7.42
CA ILE A 113 -11.75 -13.29 -6.54
C ILE A 113 -12.16 -14.75 -6.28
#